data_75f8304b9b8b5cb5bdb3bcfdfd2c779a
#
_entry.id   75f8304b9b8b5cb5bdb3bcfdfd2c779a
#
_cell.length_a   1.000
_cell.length_b   1.000
_cell.length_c   1.000
_cell.angle_alpha   90.00
_cell.angle_beta   90.00
_cell.angle_gamma   90.00
#
_symmetry.space_group_name_H-M   'P 1'
#
loop_
_entity.id
_entity.type
_entity.pdbx_description
1 polymer ?
#
loop_
_entity_poly.entity_id
_entity_poly.type
_entity_poly.pdbx_seq_one_letter_code
_entity_poly.pdbx_strand_id
1 'polypeptide(L)'
;MIQIDGLHVGDHVLVAAIGIDGAGDKHVLALALGATENAAVVKALLADLIERGLDPKVCRLFIVDGAKALSRAVRDTFGGFALIQRCQVHKGRNIIERLDPSLHAGVKKVLRQAWDSPTAEQAERLLRNLAHRLDHDAPGVSASIREGLDEMLTMPTGWRDWSL
;
A
#
# COMPACT_ATOMS: atom_id res chain seq x y z
N MET A 1 9.87 -8.92 3.91
CA MET A 1 8.69 -8.13 3.55
C MET A 1 8.02 -8.73 2.32
N ILE A 2 6.70 -8.57 2.17
CA ILE A 2 5.96 -9.07 1.00
C ILE A 2 5.12 -7.93 0.43
N GLN A 3 5.30 -7.63 -0.85
CA GLN A 3 4.44 -6.72 -1.60
C GLN A 3 3.40 -7.54 -2.38
N ILE A 4 2.13 -7.14 -2.30
CA ILE A 4 1.04 -7.74 -3.07
C ILE A 4 0.41 -6.65 -3.92
N ASP A 5 0.38 -6.88 -5.23
CA ASP A 5 -0.11 -5.92 -6.21
C ASP A 5 -0.91 -6.59 -7.31
N GLY A 6 -1.92 -5.91 -7.83
CA GLY A 6 -2.75 -6.34 -8.94
C GLY A 6 -2.36 -5.62 -10.24
N LEU A 7 -2.01 -6.38 -11.26
CA LEU A 7 -1.68 -5.89 -12.59
C LEU A 7 -2.81 -6.22 -13.56
N HIS A 8 -3.35 -5.23 -14.24
CA HIS A 8 -4.32 -5.43 -15.31
C HIS A 8 -3.62 -5.87 -16.59
N VAL A 9 -3.97 -7.06 -17.09
CA VAL A 9 -3.45 -7.64 -18.32
C VAL A 9 -4.63 -8.04 -19.22
N GLY A 10 -5.00 -7.19 -20.17
CA GLY A 10 -6.22 -7.35 -20.95
C GLY A 10 -7.46 -7.35 -20.05
N ASP A 11 -8.30 -8.38 -20.19
CA ASP A 11 -9.54 -8.56 -19.39
C ASP A 11 -9.29 -9.29 -18.05
N HIS A 12 -8.03 -9.54 -17.68
CA HIS A 12 -7.66 -10.26 -16.49
C HIS A 12 -6.87 -9.39 -15.52
N VAL A 13 -6.91 -9.79 -14.24
CA VAL A 13 -6.06 -9.22 -13.20
C VAL A 13 -5.05 -10.27 -12.77
N LEU A 14 -3.77 -9.97 -12.91
CA LEU A 14 -2.67 -10.78 -12.41
C LEU A 14 -2.29 -10.25 -11.02
N VAL A 15 -2.55 -11.03 -9.97
CA VAL A 15 -2.11 -10.71 -8.61
C VAL A 15 -0.72 -11.29 -8.40
N ALA A 16 0.25 -10.44 -8.08
CA ALA A 16 1.62 -10.83 -7.81
C ALA A 16 1.96 -10.66 -6.33
N ALA A 17 2.64 -11.65 -5.75
CA ALA A 17 3.31 -11.52 -4.47
C ALA A 17 4.83 -11.49 -4.69
N ILE A 18 5.46 -10.41 -4.25
CA ILE A 18 6.90 -10.16 -4.37
C ILE A 18 7.50 -10.13 -2.97
N GLY A 19 8.42 -11.04 -2.69
CA GLY A 19 9.25 -11.03 -1.50
C GLY A 19 10.37 -10.02 -1.64
N ILE A 20 10.69 -9.35 -0.55
CA ILE A 20 11.81 -8.42 -0.50
C ILE A 20 12.63 -8.80 0.73
N ASP A 21 13.89 -9.17 0.50
CA ASP A 21 14.79 -9.65 1.54
C ASP A 21 15.51 -8.50 2.29
N GLY A 22 16.44 -8.86 3.17
CA GLY A 22 17.19 -7.88 3.98
C GLY A 22 18.24 -7.08 3.18
N ALA A 23 18.61 -7.51 1.98
CA ALA A 23 19.49 -6.79 1.07
C ALA A 23 18.70 -5.84 0.13
N GLY A 24 17.36 -5.97 0.10
CA GLY A 24 16.49 -5.21 -0.79
C GLY A 24 16.22 -5.93 -2.11
N ASP A 25 16.71 -7.15 -2.29
CA ASP A 25 16.48 -7.92 -3.51
C ASP A 25 15.05 -8.40 -3.61
N LYS A 26 14.48 -8.35 -4.83
CA LYS A 26 13.09 -8.69 -5.12
C LYS A 26 12.99 -10.10 -5.70
N HIS A 27 12.11 -10.90 -5.12
CA HIS A 27 11.85 -12.27 -5.51
C HIS A 27 10.37 -12.48 -5.81
N VAL A 28 10.03 -12.94 -7.01
CA VAL A 28 8.64 -13.30 -7.33
C VAL A 28 8.31 -14.57 -6.55
N LEU A 29 7.41 -14.46 -5.58
CA LEU A 29 6.99 -15.57 -4.72
C LEU A 29 5.81 -16.35 -5.31
N ALA A 30 4.82 -15.63 -5.85
CA ALA A 30 3.63 -16.22 -6.47
C ALA A 30 2.98 -15.27 -7.46
N LEU A 31 2.27 -15.88 -8.42
CA LEU A 31 1.41 -15.19 -9.38
C LEU A 31 0.07 -15.91 -9.42
N ALA A 32 -1.03 -15.18 -9.35
CA ALA A 32 -2.38 -15.71 -9.48
C ALA A 32 -3.16 -14.91 -10.52
N LEU A 33 -3.78 -15.60 -11.47
CA LEU A 33 -4.64 -14.97 -12.47
C LEU A 33 -6.09 -15.03 -11.98
N GLY A 34 -6.78 -13.89 -12.03
CA GLY A 34 -8.20 -13.76 -11.70
C GLY A 34 -8.94 -12.90 -12.70
N ALA A 35 -10.26 -13.02 -12.75
CA ALA A 35 -11.11 -12.11 -13.51
C ALA A 35 -11.21 -10.72 -12.86
N THR A 36 -11.03 -10.67 -11.53
CA THR A 36 -11.05 -9.45 -10.73
C THR A 36 -10.08 -9.58 -9.54
N GLU A 37 -9.61 -8.46 -9.05
CA GLU A 37 -8.85 -8.39 -7.80
C GLU A 37 -9.82 -8.58 -6.61
N ASN A 38 -10.01 -9.81 -6.17
CA ASN A 38 -10.89 -10.12 -5.06
C ASN A 38 -10.17 -10.85 -3.92
N ALA A 39 -10.77 -10.81 -2.72
CA ALA A 39 -10.19 -11.42 -1.53
C ALA A 39 -9.96 -12.96 -1.68
N ALA A 40 -10.75 -13.65 -2.49
CA ALA A 40 -10.61 -15.09 -2.69
C ALA A 40 -9.33 -15.44 -3.46
N VAL A 41 -9.01 -14.71 -4.53
CA VAL A 41 -7.77 -14.88 -5.30
C VAL A 41 -6.55 -14.63 -4.41
N VAL A 42 -6.59 -13.55 -3.62
CA VAL A 42 -5.49 -13.22 -2.71
C VAL A 42 -5.34 -14.27 -1.61
N LYS A 43 -6.44 -14.74 -1.02
CA LYS A 43 -6.40 -15.81 0.00
C LYS A 43 -5.82 -17.11 -0.57
N ALA A 44 -6.20 -17.49 -1.78
CA ALA A 44 -5.66 -18.68 -2.45
C ALA A 44 -4.14 -18.55 -2.71
N LEU A 45 -3.70 -17.35 -3.16
CA LEU A 45 -2.27 -17.06 -3.34
C LEU A 45 -1.51 -17.13 -2.02
N LEU A 46 -2.06 -16.59 -0.93
CA LEU A 46 -1.42 -16.64 0.39
C LEU A 46 -1.39 -18.06 0.97
N ALA A 47 -2.44 -18.87 0.72
CA ALA A 47 -2.49 -20.26 1.12
C ALA A 47 -1.40 -21.09 0.40
N ASP A 48 -1.23 -20.89 -0.92
CA ASP A 48 -0.15 -21.51 -1.70
C ASP A 48 1.24 -21.15 -1.13
N LEU A 49 1.46 -19.90 -0.76
CA LEU A 49 2.72 -19.48 -0.13
C LEU A 49 2.97 -20.22 1.19
N ILE A 50 1.94 -20.39 2.02
CA ILE A 50 2.02 -21.12 3.29
C ILE A 50 2.32 -22.60 3.03
N GLU A 51 1.64 -23.25 2.10
CA GLU A 51 1.90 -24.62 1.71
C GLU A 51 3.35 -24.85 1.24
N ARG A 52 3.92 -23.86 0.56
CA ARG A 52 5.32 -23.85 0.12
C ARG A 52 6.33 -23.43 1.19
N GLY A 53 5.89 -23.23 2.44
CA GLY A 53 6.77 -23.02 3.59
C GLY A 53 6.83 -21.60 4.13
N LEU A 54 5.96 -20.70 3.69
CA LEU A 54 5.84 -19.39 4.34
C LEU A 54 5.19 -19.56 5.73
N ASP A 55 5.96 -19.42 6.79
CA ASP A 55 5.44 -19.56 8.16
C ASP A 55 4.47 -18.40 8.50
N PRO A 56 3.17 -18.66 8.74
CA PRO A 56 2.20 -17.62 9.06
C PRO A 56 2.38 -16.98 10.45
N LYS A 57 3.18 -17.57 11.32
CA LYS A 57 3.43 -17.08 12.70
C LYS A 57 4.66 -16.17 12.81
N VAL A 58 5.36 -15.93 11.72
CA VAL A 58 6.45 -14.96 11.68
C VAL A 58 5.91 -13.59 11.33
N CYS A 59 6.17 -12.59 12.18
CA CYS A 59 5.76 -11.20 11.93
C CYS A 59 6.37 -10.69 10.63
N ARG A 60 5.51 -10.22 9.71
CA ARG A 60 5.91 -9.69 8.40
C ARG A 60 5.18 -8.43 8.04
N LEU A 61 5.90 -7.58 7.32
CA LEU A 61 5.32 -6.42 6.68
C LEU A 61 4.75 -6.81 5.32
N PHE A 62 3.50 -6.44 5.09
CA PHE A 62 2.81 -6.54 3.80
C PHE A 62 2.57 -5.14 3.23
N ILE A 63 3.04 -4.90 2.01
CA ILE A 63 2.73 -3.68 1.27
C ILE A 63 1.61 -4.00 0.29
N VAL A 64 0.50 -3.27 0.38
CA VAL A 64 -0.69 -3.47 -0.47
C VAL A 64 -1.11 -2.14 -1.12
N ASP A 65 -1.80 -2.19 -2.26
CA ASP A 65 -2.24 -1.00 -3.00
C ASP A 65 -3.32 -0.17 -2.27
N GLY A 66 -3.91 -0.73 -1.22
CA GLY A 66 -4.98 -0.12 -0.43
C GLY A 66 -6.38 -0.58 -0.81
N ALA A 67 -6.51 -1.59 -1.66
CA ALA A 67 -7.77 -2.29 -1.82
C ALA A 67 -8.15 -2.98 -0.49
N LYS A 68 -9.34 -2.68 0.02
CA LYS A 68 -9.83 -3.25 1.29
C LYS A 68 -9.84 -4.78 1.28
N ALA A 69 -10.06 -5.37 0.08
CA ALA A 69 -10.05 -6.82 -0.10
C ALA A 69 -8.67 -7.44 0.17
N LEU A 70 -7.59 -6.80 -0.28
CA LEU A 70 -6.21 -7.26 -0.04
C LEU A 70 -5.86 -7.18 1.44
N SER A 71 -6.02 -6.01 2.05
CA SER A 71 -5.76 -5.82 3.49
C SER A 71 -6.54 -6.82 4.34
N ARG A 72 -7.82 -7.06 3.99
CA ARG A 72 -8.66 -8.05 4.68
C ARG A 72 -8.12 -9.48 4.50
N ALA A 73 -7.78 -9.88 3.28
CA ALA A 73 -7.25 -11.22 3.03
C ALA A 73 -5.96 -11.48 3.81
N VAL A 74 -5.05 -10.50 3.86
CA VAL A 74 -3.81 -10.59 4.63
C VAL A 74 -4.10 -10.70 6.14
N ARG A 75 -4.99 -9.86 6.68
CA ARG A 75 -5.37 -9.93 8.11
C ARG A 75 -6.05 -11.25 8.48
N ASP A 76 -6.96 -11.73 7.63
CA ASP A 76 -7.65 -13.00 7.84
C ASP A 76 -6.68 -14.20 7.85
N THR A 77 -5.58 -14.12 7.06
CA THR A 77 -4.60 -15.20 6.92
C THR A 77 -3.53 -15.19 8.01
N PHE A 78 -3.00 -14.02 8.35
CA PHE A 78 -1.84 -13.88 9.25
C PHE A 78 -2.18 -13.26 10.61
N GLY A 79 -3.39 -12.74 10.79
CA GLY A 79 -3.83 -12.13 12.06
C GLY A 79 -2.89 -11.04 12.55
N GLY A 80 -2.50 -11.11 13.82
CA GLY A 80 -1.58 -10.16 14.47
C GLY A 80 -0.13 -10.23 13.98
N PHE A 81 0.24 -11.21 13.16
CA PHE A 81 1.57 -11.32 12.55
C PHE A 81 1.71 -10.53 11.24
N ALA A 82 0.62 -9.92 10.76
CA ALA A 82 0.64 -9.06 9.59
C ALA A 82 0.72 -7.59 9.98
N LEU A 83 1.82 -6.94 9.66
CA LEU A 83 1.94 -5.48 9.64
C LEU A 83 1.57 -5.01 8.22
N ILE A 84 0.56 -4.17 8.07
CA ILE A 84 0.09 -3.72 6.76
C ILE A 84 0.53 -2.28 6.53
N GLN A 85 1.25 -2.07 5.44
CA GLN A 85 1.62 -0.76 4.90
C GLN A 85 0.90 -0.55 3.57
N ARG A 86 0.21 0.56 3.44
CA ARG A 86 -0.36 0.96 2.17
C ARG A 86 0.73 1.49 1.24
N CYS A 87 0.72 1.04 -0.01
CA CYS A 87 1.67 1.48 -1.03
C CYS A 87 1.58 3.00 -1.23
N GLN A 88 2.66 3.70 -0.93
CA GLN A 88 2.74 5.16 -1.01
C GLN A 88 2.64 5.64 -2.46
N VAL A 89 3.16 4.88 -3.42
CA VAL A 89 3.10 5.19 -4.86
C VAL A 89 1.65 5.16 -5.34
N HIS A 90 0.92 4.05 -5.07
CA HIS A 90 -0.49 3.93 -5.44
C HIS A 90 -1.35 4.98 -4.74
N LYS A 91 -1.11 5.22 -3.44
CA LYS A 91 -1.84 6.25 -2.70
C LYS A 91 -1.59 7.63 -3.27
N GLY A 92 -0.35 7.95 -3.62
CA GLY A 92 0.01 9.24 -4.24
C GLY A 92 -0.67 9.43 -5.60
N ARG A 93 -0.65 8.40 -6.45
CA ARG A 93 -1.36 8.43 -7.75
C ARG A 93 -2.85 8.68 -7.55
N ASN A 94 -3.50 7.90 -6.69
CA ASN A 94 -4.94 8.02 -6.40
C ASN A 94 -5.33 9.41 -5.84
N ILE A 95 -4.45 10.06 -5.09
CA ILE A 95 -4.65 11.43 -4.60
C ILE A 95 -4.58 12.40 -5.78
N ILE A 96 -3.53 12.32 -6.59
CA ILE A 96 -3.27 13.27 -7.68
C ILE A 96 -4.33 13.16 -8.79
N GLU A 97 -4.75 11.95 -9.17
CA GLU A 97 -5.74 11.71 -10.22
C GLU A 97 -7.12 12.32 -9.93
N ARG A 98 -7.42 12.58 -8.65
CA ARG A 98 -8.70 13.16 -8.19
C ARG A 98 -8.64 14.65 -7.93
N LEU A 99 -7.51 15.30 -8.22
CA LEU A 99 -7.29 16.73 -7.97
C LEU A 99 -7.27 17.51 -9.28
N ASP A 100 -7.64 18.78 -9.18
CA ASP A 100 -7.38 19.74 -10.25
C ASP A 100 -5.88 19.82 -10.55
N PRO A 101 -5.46 19.86 -11.84
CA PRO A 101 -4.06 19.95 -12.23
C PRO A 101 -3.27 21.10 -11.58
N SER A 102 -3.93 22.22 -11.25
CA SER A 102 -3.30 23.36 -10.58
C SER A 102 -2.78 23.03 -9.17
N LEU A 103 -3.36 22.01 -8.50
CA LEU A 103 -2.98 21.58 -7.16
C LEU A 103 -1.88 20.50 -7.16
N HIS A 104 -1.62 19.85 -8.31
CA HIS A 104 -0.73 18.69 -8.40
C HIS A 104 0.66 18.96 -7.86
N ALA A 105 1.30 20.05 -8.27
CA ALA A 105 2.68 20.35 -7.86
C ALA A 105 2.79 20.56 -6.35
N GLY A 106 1.87 21.32 -5.75
CA GLY A 106 1.84 21.59 -4.31
C GLY A 106 1.60 20.32 -3.50
N VAL A 107 0.62 19.50 -3.93
CA VAL A 107 0.27 18.25 -3.24
C VAL A 107 1.40 17.22 -3.35
N LYS A 108 1.98 17.01 -4.54
CA LYS A 108 3.14 16.11 -4.73
C LYS A 108 4.31 16.49 -3.83
N LYS A 109 4.58 17.80 -3.68
CA LYS A 109 5.65 18.27 -2.78
C LYS A 109 5.40 17.88 -1.33
N VAL A 110 4.17 18.07 -0.83
CA VAL A 110 3.83 17.73 0.57
C VAL A 110 3.83 16.22 0.78
N LEU A 111 3.29 15.42 -0.16
CA LEU A 111 3.34 13.96 -0.07
C LEU A 111 4.78 13.46 0.01
N ARG A 112 5.68 13.98 -0.84
CA ARG A 112 7.10 13.63 -0.79
C ARG A 112 7.73 14.02 0.55
N GLN A 113 7.46 15.22 1.06
CA GLN A 113 7.96 15.67 2.36
C GLN A 113 7.47 14.76 3.51
N ALA A 114 6.21 14.33 3.46
CA ALA A 114 5.65 13.43 4.44
C ALA A 114 6.35 12.05 4.40
N TRP A 115 6.54 11.49 3.21
CA TRP A 115 7.18 10.19 3.05
C TRP A 115 8.70 10.22 3.32
N ASP A 116 9.34 11.37 3.17
CA ASP A 116 10.75 11.59 3.50
C ASP A 116 10.95 12.03 4.97
N SER A 117 9.89 12.16 5.75
CA SER A 117 9.97 12.62 7.15
C SER A 117 10.73 11.59 8.01
N PRO A 118 11.55 12.04 8.97
CA PRO A 118 12.30 11.12 9.83
C PRO A 118 11.43 10.38 10.86
N THR A 119 10.23 10.89 11.17
CA THR A 119 9.31 10.27 12.13
C THR A 119 7.88 10.17 11.61
N ALA A 120 7.14 9.17 12.09
CA ALA A 120 5.74 8.97 11.73
C ALA A 120 4.86 10.14 12.16
N GLU A 121 5.11 10.73 13.33
CA GLU A 121 4.37 11.88 13.87
C GLU A 121 4.52 13.11 12.97
N GLN A 122 5.72 13.33 12.45
CA GLN A 122 5.97 14.44 11.52
C GLN A 122 5.28 14.21 10.17
N ALA A 123 5.34 13.00 9.65
CA ALA A 123 4.64 12.60 8.44
C ALA A 123 3.12 12.76 8.61
N GLU A 124 2.57 12.27 9.72
CA GLU A 124 1.14 12.38 10.04
C GLU A 124 0.70 13.85 10.10
N ARG A 125 1.45 14.71 10.77
CA ARG A 125 1.16 16.15 10.84
C ARG A 125 1.10 16.79 9.45
N LEU A 126 2.05 16.46 8.57
CA LEU A 126 2.06 16.96 7.20
C LEU A 126 0.84 16.48 6.40
N LEU A 127 0.48 15.21 6.51
CA LEU A 127 -0.67 14.63 5.82
C LEU A 127 -2.00 15.16 6.36
N ARG A 128 -2.14 15.34 7.68
CA ARG A 128 -3.34 15.98 8.29
C ARG A 128 -3.50 17.43 7.85
N ASN A 129 -2.41 18.21 7.82
CA ASN A 129 -2.42 19.58 7.33
C ASN A 129 -2.75 19.64 5.82
N LEU A 130 -2.26 18.70 5.03
CA LEU A 130 -2.63 18.57 3.61
C LEU A 130 -4.12 18.30 3.46
N ALA A 131 -4.64 17.31 4.20
CA ALA A 131 -6.05 16.98 4.19
C ALA A 131 -6.92 18.20 4.55
N HIS A 132 -6.55 18.92 5.60
CA HIS A 132 -7.28 20.13 6.02
C HIS A 132 -7.31 21.20 4.93
N ARG A 133 -6.20 21.45 4.24
CA ARG A 133 -6.15 22.39 3.11
C ARG A 133 -7.03 21.98 1.93
N LEU A 134 -7.26 20.70 1.76
CA LEU A 134 -8.09 20.14 0.69
C LEU A 134 -9.57 19.97 1.08
N ASP A 135 -9.95 20.31 2.31
CA ASP A 135 -11.34 20.12 2.78
C ASP A 135 -12.36 20.86 1.92
N HIS A 136 -12.04 22.05 1.43
CA HIS A 136 -12.92 22.84 0.61
C HIS A 136 -12.86 22.43 -0.88
N ASP A 137 -11.65 22.31 -1.43
CA ASP A 137 -11.45 22.16 -2.89
C ASP A 137 -11.57 20.71 -3.35
N ALA A 138 -11.29 19.75 -2.48
CA ALA A 138 -11.32 18.32 -2.78
C ALA A 138 -11.69 17.47 -1.56
N PRO A 139 -12.92 17.59 -1.01
CA PRO A 139 -13.32 16.93 0.24
C PRO A 139 -13.19 15.40 0.20
N GLY A 140 -13.42 14.77 -0.96
CA GLY A 140 -13.25 13.33 -1.14
C GLY A 140 -11.78 12.89 -1.05
N VAL A 141 -10.85 13.72 -1.50
CA VAL A 141 -9.40 13.46 -1.37
C VAL A 141 -8.97 13.66 0.06
N SER A 142 -9.43 14.74 0.70
CA SER A 142 -9.19 15.01 2.12
C SER A 142 -9.63 13.84 3.02
N ALA A 143 -10.86 13.37 2.85
CA ALA A 143 -11.38 12.21 3.58
C ALA A 143 -10.55 10.95 3.32
N SER A 144 -10.16 10.70 2.07
CA SER A 144 -9.31 9.57 1.69
C SER A 144 -7.93 9.62 2.38
N ILE A 145 -7.31 10.79 2.48
CA ILE A 145 -6.04 10.96 3.19
C ILE A 145 -6.21 10.56 4.66
N ARG A 146 -7.24 11.08 5.34
CA ARG A 146 -7.50 10.80 6.76
C ARG A 146 -7.77 9.33 7.03
N GLU A 147 -8.59 8.66 6.19
CA GLU A 147 -8.92 7.23 6.33
C GLU A 147 -7.69 6.32 6.22
N GLY A 148 -6.70 6.69 5.44
CA GLY A 148 -5.54 5.85 5.17
C GLY A 148 -4.30 6.13 6.01
N LEU A 149 -4.35 7.05 6.98
CA LEU A 149 -3.17 7.51 7.71
C LEU A 149 -2.42 6.38 8.41
N ASP A 150 -3.12 5.54 9.18
CA ASP A 150 -2.50 4.46 9.95
C ASP A 150 -1.76 3.47 9.04
N GLU A 151 -2.40 3.06 7.93
CA GLU A 151 -1.78 2.14 6.97
C GLU A 151 -0.68 2.79 6.12
N MET A 152 -0.66 4.13 5.95
CA MET A 152 0.41 4.83 5.25
C MET A 152 1.67 5.03 6.11
N LEU A 153 1.54 4.95 7.43
CA LEU A 153 2.59 5.28 8.39
C LEU A 153 3.02 4.08 9.25
N THR A 154 2.67 2.86 8.85
CA THR A 154 3.05 1.62 9.55
C THR A 154 4.57 1.42 9.55
N MET A 155 5.25 1.83 8.48
CA MET A 155 6.70 1.78 8.37
C MET A 155 7.34 3.06 8.89
N PRO A 156 8.53 2.96 9.52
CA PRO A 156 9.36 4.13 9.74
C PRO A 156 9.61 4.86 8.41
N THR A 157 9.40 6.16 8.41
CA THR A 157 9.70 7.04 7.29
C THR A 157 11.18 6.96 6.94
N GLY A 158 11.53 6.86 5.66
CA GLY A 158 12.92 6.75 5.20
C GLY A 158 13.28 5.49 4.41
N TRP A 159 12.38 4.56 4.25
CA TRP A 159 12.56 3.42 3.34
C TRP A 159 12.29 3.85 1.89
N ARG A 160 13.35 4.29 1.19
CA ARG A 160 13.24 5.04 -0.06
C ARG A 160 13.25 4.25 -1.37
N ASP A 161 13.47 2.96 -1.40
CA ASP A 161 13.70 2.25 -2.66
C ASP A 161 12.64 1.22 -3.03
N TRP A 162 11.38 1.67 -3.18
CA TRP A 162 10.28 0.83 -3.66
C TRP A 162 9.67 1.35 -4.96
N SER A 163 10.45 1.96 -5.84
CA SER A 163 10.02 2.19 -7.22
C SER A 163 10.03 0.86 -7.97
N LEU A 164 8.85 0.40 -8.39
CA LEU A 164 8.68 -0.62 -9.43
C LEU A 164 9.13 -0.07 -10.76
#